data_5cf2f55648979d173594537a44164b04
#
_entry.id   5cf2f55648979d173594537a44164b04
#
_cell.length_a   1.000
_cell.length_b   1.000
_cell.length_c   1.000
_cell.angle_alpha   90.00
_cell.angle_beta   90.00
_cell.angle_gamma   90.00
#
_symmetry.space_group_name_H-M   'P 1'
#
loop_
_entity.id
_entity.type
_entity.pdbx_description
1 polymer ?
#
loop_
_entity_poly.entity_id
_entity_poly.type
_entity_poly.pdbx_seq_one_letter_code
_entity_poly.pdbx_strand_id
1 'polypeptide(L)'
;MTNLHRLGATNLHIAPLVLGGNVFGWNLDRAASFAVLDAFVAGGGTMIDTADVYSAWAPGNKGGESETLIGEWLRASGKRDQVQIATKVGMLEGPNGEKLAPAHIAASAEASLKRLGIERIDLYFAHQDDDSVPQEDVLAAFGKLIDAGKVGALGASKFHAARLKSANDAARAHGLPHYHVLQPEYNLISRHSFEGQLQDYCVEHNIGVVPFFGLANGFLTGKYRSAADFGKSATRGTRMAPYLEGKGPTVLAALDKVATETGATLAQISLAWLAAQPGVTAPIASATSPAQVEELLGSMALTLTPDQLTALDVAGA
;
A
#
# COMPACT_ATOMS: atom_id res chain seq x y z
N MET A 1 1.37 -12.00 -20.66
CA MET A 1 1.92 -12.33 -19.32
C MET A 1 2.26 -11.01 -18.64
N THR A 2 1.81 -10.81 -17.42
CA THR A 2 2.13 -9.60 -16.65
C THR A 2 3.63 -9.57 -16.38
N ASN A 3 4.29 -8.43 -16.64
CA ASN A 3 5.69 -8.24 -16.31
C ASN A 3 5.83 -8.08 -14.78
N LEU A 4 6.47 -9.02 -14.11
CA LEU A 4 6.66 -8.98 -12.65
C LEU A 4 7.96 -8.22 -12.32
N HIS A 5 7.87 -7.32 -11.35
CA HIS A 5 9.00 -6.56 -10.83
C HIS A 5 9.46 -7.15 -9.50
N ARG A 6 10.76 -7.27 -9.31
CA ARG A 6 11.31 -7.66 -8.01
C ARG A 6 11.10 -6.53 -7.01
N LEU A 7 10.56 -6.85 -5.84
CA LEU A 7 10.27 -5.87 -4.79
C LEU A 7 11.52 -5.63 -3.94
N GLY A 8 12.30 -4.62 -4.31
CA GLY A 8 13.57 -4.29 -3.65
C GLY A 8 14.53 -5.48 -3.58
N ALA A 9 15.21 -5.63 -2.45
CA ALA A 9 16.15 -6.74 -2.21
C ALA A 9 15.47 -8.05 -1.75
N THR A 10 14.13 -8.13 -1.77
CA THR A 10 13.39 -9.36 -1.41
C THR A 10 13.41 -10.40 -2.52
N ASN A 11 12.90 -11.60 -2.24
CA ASN A 11 12.62 -12.62 -3.26
C ASN A 11 11.19 -12.53 -3.82
N LEU A 12 10.44 -11.47 -3.47
CA LEU A 12 9.09 -11.25 -3.96
C LEU A 12 9.12 -10.62 -5.35
N HIS A 13 8.33 -11.18 -6.27
CA HIS A 13 8.12 -10.63 -7.62
C HIS A 13 6.65 -10.32 -7.79
N ILE A 14 6.32 -9.06 -8.02
CA ILE A 14 4.94 -8.58 -8.01
C ILE A 14 4.58 -7.86 -9.32
N ALA A 15 3.31 -7.90 -9.67
CA ALA A 15 2.77 -7.04 -10.72
C ALA A 15 2.93 -5.55 -10.31
N PRO A 16 3.05 -4.62 -11.29
CA PRO A 16 3.30 -3.19 -11.00
C PRO A 16 2.07 -2.45 -10.46
N LEU A 17 1.20 -3.15 -9.76
CA LEU A 17 0.07 -2.63 -8.98
C LEU A 17 -0.23 -3.58 -7.82
N VAL A 18 -0.44 -3.03 -6.63
CA VAL A 18 -0.84 -3.76 -5.41
C VAL A 18 -2.29 -3.42 -5.08
N LEU A 19 -3.11 -4.42 -4.75
CA LEU A 19 -4.50 -4.21 -4.33
C LEU A 19 -4.55 -3.87 -2.84
N GLY A 20 -5.05 -2.67 -2.52
CA GLY A 20 -5.28 -2.25 -1.13
C GLY A 20 -6.59 -2.80 -0.56
N GLY A 21 -6.49 -3.57 0.52
CA GLY A 21 -7.60 -4.24 1.19
C GLY A 21 -8.36 -3.42 2.22
N ASN A 22 -8.04 -2.14 2.40
CA ASN A 22 -8.66 -1.28 3.42
C ASN A 22 -10.18 -1.03 3.22
N VAL A 23 -10.75 -1.45 2.11
CA VAL A 23 -12.18 -1.36 1.80
C VAL A 23 -12.97 -2.61 2.20
N PHE A 24 -12.30 -3.74 2.40
CA PHE A 24 -12.93 -5.01 2.77
C PHE A 24 -13.40 -4.96 4.24
N GLY A 25 -14.66 -5.34 4.46
CA GLY A 25 -15.30 -5.24 5.77
C GLY A 25 -15.65 -3.82 6.22
N TRP A 26 -15.45 -2.82 5.36
CA TRP A 26 -15.89 -1.44 5.55
C TRP A 26 -16.88 -1.00 4.48
N ASN A 27 -16.43 -0.83 3.24
CA ASN A 27 -17.25 -0.38 2.11
C ASN A 27 -17.79 -1.57 1.29
N LEU A 28 -17.21 -2.72 1.45
CA LEU A 28 -17.56 -3.95 0.74
C LEU A 28 -17.94 -5.04 1.74
N ASP A 29 -19.06 -5.68 1.46
CA ASP A 29 -19.42 -6.96 2.09
C ASP A 29 -18.57 -8.12 1.54
N ARG A 30 -18.85 -9.32 2.01
CA ARG A 30 -18.16 -10.54 1.60
C ARG A 30 -18.23 -10.80 0.10
N ALA A 31 -19.42 -10.70 -0.49
CA ALA A 31 -19.63 -11.04 -1.91
C ALA A 31 -18.92 -10.04 -2.83
N ALA A 32 -19.05 -8.75 -2.54
CA ALA A 32 -18.36 -7.69 -3.28
C ALA A 32 -16.84 -7.74 -3.11
N SER A 33 -16.34 -8.08 -1.91
CA SER A 33 -14.92 -8.28 -1.65
C SER A 33 -14.35 -9.43 -2.50
N PHE A 34 -15.06 -10.55 -2.57
CA PHE A 34 -14.65 -11.70 -3.37
C PHE A 34 -14.60 -11.36 -4.87
N ALA A 35 -15.60 -10.65 -5.38
CA ALA A 35 -15.64 -10.23 -6.77
C ALA A 35 -14.47 -9.31 -7.15
N VAL A 36 -14.08 -8.39 -6.24
CA VAL A 36 -12.90 -7.52 -6.42
C VAL A 36 -11.60 -8.33 -6.42
N LEU A 37 -11.44 -9.26 -5.47
CA LEU A 37 -10.25 -10.12 -5.37
C LEU A 37 -10.12 -11.03 -6.60
N ASP A 38 -11.22 -11.62 -7.07
CA ASP A 38 -11.24 -12.46 -8.27
C ASP A 38 -10.88 -11.67 -9.52
N ALA A 39 -11.44 -10.48 -9.71
CA ALA A 39 -11.13 -9.60 -10.83
C ALA A 39 -9.64 -9.18 -10.83
N PHE A 40 -9.08 -8.88 -9.64
CA PHE A 40 -7.68 -8.50 -9.51
C PHE A 40 -6.73 -9.63 -9.96
N VAL A 41 -6.95 -10.85 -9.49
CA VAL A 41 -6.11 -12.00 -9.87
C VAL A 41 -6.32 -12.38 -11.33
N ALA A 42 -7.57 -12.39 -11.82
CA ALA A 42 -7.87 -12.66 -13.23
C ALA A 42 -7.18 -11.66 -14.18
N GLY A 43 -7.05 -10.40 -13.77
CA GLY A 43 -6.35 -9.37 -14.53
C GLY A 43 -4.82 -9.35 -14.36
N GLY A 44 -4.24 -10.33 -13.66
CA GLY A 44 -2.79 -10.49 -13.51
C GLY A 44 -2.18 -9.78 -12.30
N GLY A 45 -3.01 -9.31 -11.36
CA GLY A 45 -2.54 -8.79 -10.08
C GLY A 45 -2.03 -9.91 -9.17
N THR A 46 -0.97 -9.65 -8.40
CA THR A 46 -0.26 -10.69 -7.64
C THR A 46 -0.03 -10.37 -6.16
N MET A 47 -0.23 -9.14 -5.72
CA MET A 47 -0.05 -8.78 -4.30
C MET A 47 -1.27 -8.06 -3.74
N ILE A 48 -1.71 -8.51 -2.57
CA ILE A 48 -2.81 -7.92 -1.79
C ILE A 48 -2.22 -7.36 -0.50
N ASP A 49 -2.47 -6.07 -0.23
CA ASP A 49 -2.04 -5.35 0.95
C ASP A 49 -3.20 -5.20 1.94
N THR A 50 -3.04 -5.69 3.15
CA THR A 50 -3.99 -5.54 4.25
C THR A 50 -3.28 -5.09 5.54
N ALA A 51 -3.95 -5.09 6.68
CA ALA A 51 -3.39 -4.85 8.01
C ALA A 51 -4.31 -5.39 9.10
N ASP A 52 -3.75 -5.62 10.29
CA ASP A 52 -4.50 -6.01 11.48
C ASP A 52 -5.57 -4.98 11.89
N VAL A 53 -5.28 -3.69 11.70
CA VAL A 53 -6.19 -2.58 12.01
C VAL A 53 -7.31 -2.37 10.99
N TYR A 54 -7.22 -2.98 9.80
CA TYR A 54 -8.27 -2.81 8.77
C TYR A 54 -9.48 -3.66 9.13
N SER A 55 -10.64 -3.20 9.25
CA SER A 55 -11.31 -1.88 9.13
C SER A 55 -11.88 -1.43 10.49
N ALA A 56 -11.04 -1.34 11.52
CA ALA A 56 -11.44 -0.98 12.90
C ALA A 56 -12.20 0.35 13.01
N TRP A 57 -12.02 1.25 12.05
CA TRP A 57 -12.71 2.55 12.01
C TRP A 57 -14.18 2.47 11.58
N ALA A 58 -14.66 1.33 11.10
CA ALA A 58 -16.06 1.15 10.75
C ALA A 58 -16.90 0.80 11.99
N PRO A 59 -18.10 1.33 12.14
CA PRO A 59 -18.94 1.04 13.30
C PRO A 59 -19.16 -0.46 13.51
N GLY A 60 -18.86 -0.96 14.71
CA GLY A 60 -19.01 -2.36 15.09
C GLY A 60 -17.81 -3.25 14.81
N ASN A 61 -16.81 -2.77 14.06
CA ASN A 61 -15.58 -3.49 13.77
C ASN A 61 -14.54 -3.32 14.89
N LYS A 62 -13.57 -4.22 14.93
CA LYS A 62 -12.50 -4.24 15.94
C LYS A 62 -11.09 -4.32 15.34
N GLY A 63 -10.98 -4.44 14.02
CA GLY A 63 -9.76 -4.75 13.29
C GLY A 63 -9.67 -6.26 12.92
N GLY A 64 -8.98 -6.50 11.80
CA GLY A 64 -8.83 -7.84 11.24
C GLY A 64 -9.96 -8.28 10.31
N GLU A 65 -10.98 -7.45 10.09
CA GLU A 65 -12.09 -7.78 9.20
C GLU A 65 -11.60 -7.97 7.75
N SER A 66 -10.69 -7.12 7.29
CA SER A 66 -10.09 -7.24 5.97
C SER A 66 -9.29 -8.55 5.83
N GLU A 67 -8.44 -8.87 6.78
CA GLU A 67 -7.70 -10.15 6.79
C GLU A 67 -8.62 -11.36 6.82
N THR A 68 -9.71 -11.30 7.59
CA THR A 68 -10.71 -12.38 7.67
C THR A 68 -11.36 -12.62 6.31
N LEU A 69 -11.80 -11.57 5.62
CA LEU A 69 -12.42 -11.69 4.29
C LEU A 69 -11.43 -12.21 3.23
N ILE A 70 -10.18 -11.74 3.26
CA ILE A 70 -9.12 -12.27 2.39
C ILE A 70 -8.88 -13.75 2.68
N GLY A 71 -8.79 -14.15 3.95
CA GLY A 71 -8.61 -15.55 4.35
C GLY A 71 -9.78 -16.47 3.92
N GLU A 72 -11.02 -16.00 4.04
CA GLU A 72 -12.18 -16.70 3.54
C GLU A 72 -12.13 -16.87 2.02
N TRP A 73 -11.74 -15.82 1.29
CA TRP A 73 -11.58 -15.86 -0.16
C TRP A 73 -10.45 -16.82 -0.59
N LEU A 74 -9.28 -16.77 0.07
CA LEU A 74 -8.16 -17.68 -0.20
C LEU A 74 -8.62 -19.16 -0.08
N ARG A 75 -9.36 -19.47 0.99
CA ARG A 75 -9.88 -20.81 1.24
C ARG A 75 -10.93 -21.24 0.20
N ALA A 76 -11.82 -20.34 -0.17
CA ALA A 76 -12.89 -20.62 -1.12
C ALA A 76 -12.41 -20.76 -2.57
N SER A 77 -11.43 -19.92 -2.96
CA SER A 77 -10.91 -19.86 -4.33
C SER A 77 -9.78 -20.84 -4.62
N GLY A 78 -9.03 -21.27 -3.58
CA GLY A 78 -7.80 -22.05 -3.75
C GLY A 78 -6.65 -21.30 -4.41
N LYS A 79 -6.69 -19.96 -4.43
CA LYS A 79 -5.72 -19.09 -5.17
C LYS A 79 -4.53 -18.64 -4.33
N ARG A 80 -4.22 -19.28 -3.18
CA ARG A 80 -3.10 -18.85 -2.31
C ARG A 80 -1.77 -18.73 -3.06
N ASP A 81 -1.49 -19.67 -3.95
CA ASP A 81 -0.23 -19.71 -4.71
C ASP A 81 -0.17 -18.69 -5.87
N GLN A 82 -1.28 -18.03 -6.17
CA GLN A 82 -1.33 -16.99 -7.20
C GLN A 82 -1.10 -15.58 -6.65
N VAL A 83 -1.13 -15.42 -5.32
CA VAL A 83 -1.02 -14.11 -4.68
C VAL A 83 -0.01 -14.11 -3.54
N GLN A 84 0.59 -12.96 -3.32
CA GLN A 84 1.42 -12.64 -2.17
C GLN A 84 0.61 -11.76 -1.23
N ILE A 85 0.67 -12.06 0.07
CA ILE A 85 -0.09 -11.33 1.09
C ILE A 85 0.87 -10.46 1.89
N ALA A 86 0.61 -9.16 1.86
CA ALA A 86 1.22 -8.20 2.76
C ALA A 86 0.24 -7.83 3.87
N THR A 87 0.67 -7.87 5.12
CA THR A 87 -0.10 -7.34 6.26
C THR A 87 0.81 -6.58 7.22
N LYS A 88 0.24 -5.97 8.26
CA LYS A 88 0.95 -4.98 9.09
C LYS A 88 0.55 -5.10 10.55
N VAL A 89 1.45 -4.65 11.46
CA VAL A 89 1.26 -4.57 12.91
C VAL A 89 1.69 -3.20 13.44
N GLY A 90 1.09 -2.75 14.53
CA GLY A 90 1.52 -1.56 15.28
C GLY A 90 0.60 -0.35 15.17
N MET A 91 -0.51 -0.44 14.42
CA MET A 91 -1.59 0.56 14.47
C MET A 91 -2.83 0.05 15.22
N LEU A 92 -3.05 -1.26 15.28
CA LEU A 92 -3.98 -1.86 16.22
C LEU A 92 -3.22 -2.07 17.52
N GLU A 93 -3.49 -1.22 18.50
CA GLU A 93 -2.79 -1.25 19.78
C GLU A 93 -3.20 -2.48 20.60
N GLY A 94 -2.25 -3.03 21.36
CA GLY A 94 -2.50 -4.05 22.35
C GLY A 94 -3.29 -3.52 23.56
N PRO A 95 -3.65 -4.40 24.51
CA PRO A 95 -4.51 -4.04 25.65
C PRO A 95 -3.97 -2.91 26.55
N ASN A 96 -2.64 -2.70 26.57
CA ASN A 96 -2.00 -1.64 27.33
C ASN A 96 -1.39 -0.54 26.44
N GLY A 97 -1.82 -0.43 25.17
CA GLY A 97 -1.32 0.54 24.21
C GLY A 97 -0.03 0.13 23.50
N GLU A 98 0.33 -1.16 23.56
CA GLU A 98 1.51 -1.69 22.86
C GLU A 98 1.33 -1.56 21.34
N LYS A 99 2.36 -1.11 20.65
CA LYS A 99 2.41 -0.98 19.18
C LYS A 99 3.40 -1.96 18.56
N LEU A 100 4.69 -1.73 18.76
CA LEU A 100 5.77 -2.58 18.26
C LEU A 100 6.54 -3.29 19.37
N ALA A 101 5.96 -3.41 20.57
CA ALA A 101 6.56 -4.25 21.62
C ALA A 101 6.71 -5.71 21.14
N PRO A 102 7.85 -6.38 21.41
CA PRO A 102 8.15 -7.72 20.90
C PRO A 102 7.05 -8.76 21.11
N ALA A 103 6.42 -8.78 22.28
CA ALA A 103 5.32 -9.71 22.59
C ALA A 103 4.06 -9.39 21.75
N HIS A 104 3.78 -8.11 21.50
CA HIS A 104 2.65 -7.68 20.68
C HIS A 104 2.88 -8.02 19.20
N ILE A 105 4.07 -7.82 18.66
CA ILE A 105 4.44 -8.24 17.29
C ILE A 105 4.18 -9.74 17.11
N ALA A 106 4.64 -10.57 18.05
CA ALA A 106 4.45 -12.02 17.99
C ALA A 106 2.96 -12.41 18.03
N ALA A 107 2.20 -11.86 18.98
CA ALA A 107 0.78 -12.15 19.14
C ALA A 107 -0.04 -11.68 17.93
N SER A 108 0.26 -10.50 17.37
CA SER A 108 -0.41 -9.95 16.20
C SER A 108 -0.14 -10.77 14.94
N ALA A 109 1.10 -11.25 14.76
CA ALA A 109 1.43 -12.14 13.64
C ALA A 109 0.63 -13.45 13.69
N GLU A 110 0.54 -14.09 14.85
CA GLU A 110 -0.27 -15.32 15.04
C GLU A 110 -1.76 -15.06 14.75
N ALA A 111 -2.27 -13.92 15.23
CA ALA A 111 -3.65 -13.54 14.98
C ALA A 111 -3.92 -13.28 13.49
N SER A 112 -3.00 -12.59 12.78
CA SER A 112 -3.08 -12.34 11.34
C SER A 112 -3.00 -13.63 10.52
N LEU A 113 -2.07 -14.53 10.82
CA LEU A 113 -1.96 -15.86 10.20
C LEU A 113 -3.26 -16.65 10.35
N LYS A 114 -3.86 -16.62 11.54
CA LYS A 114 -5.14 -17.29 11.82
C LYS A 114 -6.30 -16.69 11.03
N ARG A 115 -6.43 -15.35 10.98
CA ARG A 115 -7.50 -14.68 10.21
C ARG A 115 -7.36 -14.94 8.72
N LEU A 116 -6.15 -14.82 8.19
CA LEU A 116 -5.83 -15.08 6.79
C LEU A 116 -5.92 -16.57 6.43
N GLY A 117 -5.80 -17.49 7.39
CA GLY A 117 -5.79 -18.93 7.16
C GLY A 117 -4.57 -19.39 6.35
N ILE A 118 -3.42 -18.77 6.57
CA ILE A 118 -2.14 -19.06 5.90
C ILE A 118 -1.07 -19.40 6.92
N GLU A 119 -0.07 -20.16 6.51
CA GLU A 119 1.06 -20.54 7.37
C GLU A 119 2.17 -19.48 7.37
N ARG A 120 2.23 -18.63 6.31
CA ARG A 120 3.26 -17.62 6.12
C ARG A 120 2.70 -16.34 5.53
N ILE A 121 3.03 -15.21 6.15
CA ILE A 121 2.87 -13.86 5.62
C ILE A 121 4.05 -13.60 4.67
N ASP A 122 3.78 -13.22 3.41
CA ASP A 122 4.85 -13.00 2.44
C ASP A 122 5.63 -11.72 2.73
N LEU A 123 4.94 -10.65 3.16
CA LEU A 123 5.54 -9.37 3.55
C LEU A 123 4.84 -8.82 4.79
N TYR A 124 5.61 -8.61 5.87
CA TYR A 124 5.08 -8.10 7.13
C TYR A 124 5.65 -6.72 7.44
N PHE A 125 4.77 -5.74 7.66
CA PHE A 125 5.16 -4.36 7.90
C PHE A 125 5.08 -3.98 9.38
N ALA A 126 6.08 -3.21 9.86
CA ALA A 126 5.85 -2.24 10.91
C ALA A 126 4.94 -1.13 10.32
N HIS A 127 3.69 -1.04 10.75
CA HIS A 127 2.67 -0.17 10.15
C HIS A 127 2.95 1.31 10.38
N GLN A 128 3.65 1.60 11.46
CA GLN A 128 4.21 2.91 11.81
C GLN A 128 5.44 2.72 12.68
N ASP A 129 6.25 3.76 12.80
CA ASP A 129 7.36 3.77 13.75
C ASP A 129 6.84 3.82 15.21
N ASP A 130 7.62 3.26 16.13
CA ASP A 130 7.38 3.29 17.56
C ASP A 130 8.70 3.62 18.27
N ASP A 131 8.88 4.88 18.62
CA ASP A 131 10.08 5.39 19.29
C ASP A 131 10.14 5.05 20.79
N SER A 132 9.07 4.46 21.33
CA SER A 132 9.05 3.94 22.71
C SER A 132 9.75 2.59 22.85
N VAL A 133 10.04 1.88 21.75
CA VAL A 133 10.70 0.58 21.73
C VAL A 133 12.04 0.68 20.98
N PRO A 134 13.15 0.15 21.51
CA PRO A 134 14.41 0.07 20.78
C PRO A 134 14.26 -0.66 19.45
N GLN A 135 14.84 -0.09 18.37
CA GLN A 135 14.69 -0.64 17.03
C GLN A 135 15.26 -2.07 16.91
N GLU A 136 16.34 -2.36 17.62
CA GLU A 136 16.93 -3.70 17.70
C GLU A 136 15.97 -4.73 18.33
N ASP A 137 15.17 -4.36 19.33
CA ASP A 137 14.19 -5.24 19.94
C ASP A 137 13.02 -5.52 18.99
N VAL A 138 12.57 -4.50 18.25
CA VAL A 138 11.55 -4.64 17.20
C VAL A 138 12.05 -5.58 16.10
N LEU A 139 13.26 -5.34 15.57
CA LEU A 139 13.84 -6.17 14.51
C LEU A 139 14.14 -7.59 14.96
N ALA A 140 14.59 -7.79 16.21
CA ALA A 140 14.78 -9.11 16.79
C ALA A 140 13.46 -9.89 16.92
N ALA A 141 12.35 -9.21 17.25
CA ALA A 141 11.03 -9.83 17.30
C ALA A 141 10.56 -10.29 15.90
N PHE A 142 10.73 -9.44 14.87
CA PHE A 142 10.47 -9.83 13.48
C PHE A 142 11.40 -10.96 13.03
N GLY A 143 12.67 -10.95 13.44
CA GLY A 143 13.64 -12.01 13.13
C GLY A 143 13.18 -13.39 13.59
N LYS A 144 12.65 -13.49 14.81
CA LYS A 144 12.07 -14.74 15.32
C LYS A 144 10.93 -15.28 14.47
N LEU A 145 10.12 -14.39 13.87
CA LEU A 145 9.04 -14.80 12.97
C LEU A 145 9.57 -15.29 11.61
N ILE A 146 10.65 -14.69 11.11
CA ILE A 146 11.34 -15.15 9.89
C ILE A 146 11.99 -16.52 10.13
N ASP A 147 12.71 -16.68 11.23
CA ASP A 147 13.36 -17.94 11.60
C ASP A 147 12.35 -19.07 11.79
N ALA A 148 11.16 -18.75 12.30
CA ALA A 148 10.05 -19.69 12.42
C ALA A 148 9.32 -19.98 11.09
N GLY A 149 9.73 -19.35 9.96
CA GLY A 149 9.10 -19.49 8.65
C GLY A 149 7.74 -18.81 8.50
N LYS A 150 7.31 -18.03 9.50
CA LYS A 150 5.99 -17.37 9.53
C LYS A 150 5.93 -16.07 8.74
N VAL A 151 7.09 -15.45 8.48
CA VAL A 151 7.24 -14.21 7.71
C VAL A 151 8.30 -14.38 6.65
N GLY A 152 8.04 -13.86 5.45
CA GLY A 152 8.96 -13.96 4.31
C GLY A 152 9.91 -12.80 4.18
N ALA A 153 9.40 -11.59 4.29
CA ALA A 153 10.16 -10.34 4.15
C ALA A 153 9.60 -9.26 5.08
N LEU A 154 10.41 -8.26 5.40
CA LEU A 154 10.02 -7.13 6.24
C LEU A 154 9.88 -5.84 5.46
N GLY A 155 8.88 -5.04 5.86
CA GLY A 155 8.67 -3.69 5.41
C GLY A 155 8.45 -2.71 6.56
N ALA A 156 8.69 -1.44 6.28
CA ALA A 156 8.37 -0.31 7.15
C ALA A 156 7.32 0.58 6.47
N SER A 157 6.37 1.12 7.23
CA SER A 157 5.41 2.09 6.74
C SER A 157 5.44 3.34 7.59
N LYS A 158 5.29 4.52 6.98
CA LYS A 158 5.31 5.82 7.66
C LYS A 158 6.62 6.13 8.42
N PHE A 159 7.73 5.52 8.01
CA PHE A 159 9.05 5.87 8.52
C PHE A 159 9.62 7.04 7.73
N HIS A 160 10.27 7.98 8.41
CA HIS A 160 11.09 9.00 7.75
C HIS A 160 12.54 8.51 7.54
N ALA A 161 13.30 9.19 6.70
CA ALA A 161 14.63 8.76 6.26
C ALA A 161 15.58 8.40 7.41
N ALA A 162 15.70 9.24 8.42
CA ALA A 162 16.62 9.02 9.54
C ALA A 162 16.24 7.77 10.36
N ARG A 163 14.95 7.50 10.56
CA ARG A 163 14.48 6.32 11.30
C ARG A 163 14.66 5.03 10.51
N LEU A 164 14.35 5.03 9.21
CA LEU A 164 14.57 3.87 8.35
C LEU A 164 16.06 3.52 8.26
N LYS A 165 16.90 4.57 8.08
CA LYS A 165 18.36 4.41 8.08
C LYS A 165 18.86 3.83 9.41
N SER A 166 18.48 4.42 10.53
CA SER A 166 18.87 3.99 11.87
C SER A 166 18.46 2.53 12.15
N ALA A 167 17.24 2.14 11.77
CA ALA A 167 16.77 0.76 11.91
C ALA A 167 17.63 -0.23 11.11
N ASN A 168 17.92 0.10 9.83
CA ASN A 168 18.73 -0.77 8.99
C ASN A 168 20.23 -0.76 9.39
N ASP A 169 20.73 0.33 9.98
CA ASP A 169 22.07 0.37 10.59
C ASP A 169 22.14 -0.54 11.82
N ALA A 170 21.14 -0.47 12.71
CA ALA A 170 21.02 -1.38 13.86
C ALA A 170 20.91 -2.85 13.41
N ALA A 171 20.12 -3.13 12.38
CA ALA A 171 20.03 -4.47 11.78
C ALA A 171 21.41 -5.02 11.37
N ARG A 172 22.19 -4.21 10.63
CA ARG A 172 23.54 -4.60 10.20
C ARG A 172 24.50 -4.80 11.38
N ALA A 173 24.45 -3.92 12.36
CA ALA A 173 25.33 -3.98 13.53
C ALA A 173 25.09 -5.23 14.39
N HIS A 174 23.86 -5.72 14.45
CA HIS A 174 23.45 -6.84 15.31
C HIS A 174 23.11 -8.12 14.55
N GLY A 175 23.32 -8.18 13.22
CA GLY A 175 22.98 -9.34 12.40
C GLY A 175 21.46 -9.65 12.37
N LEU A 176 20.63 -8.62 12.48
CA LEU A 176 19.18 -8.71 12.47
C LEU A 176 18.61 -8.53 11.06
N PRO A 177 17.35 -8.94 10.80
CA PRO A 177 16.72 -8.71 9.50
C PRO A 177 16.50 -7.21 9.23
N HIS A 178 16.57 -6.83 7.95
CA HIS A 178 16.42 -5.46 7.48
C HIS A 178 15.00 -5.18 6.98
N TYR A 179 14.60 -3.91 6.99
CA TYR A 179 13.47 -3.47 6.20
C TYR A 179 13.89 -3.36 4.73
N HIS A 180 13.36 -4.23 3.89
CA HIS A 180 13.63 -4.28 2.45
C HIS A 180 12.55 -3.59 1.61
N VAL A 181 11.45 -3.20 2.23
CA VAL A 181 10.31 -2.56 1.59
C VAL A 181 9.86 -1.36 2.41
N LEU A 182 9.56 -0.25 1.73
CA LEU A 182 8.95 0.93 2.33
C LEU A 182 7.55 1.15 1.76
N GLN A 183 6.60 1.47 2.65
CA GLN A 183 5.25 1.89 2.27
C GLN A 183 4.98 3.32 2.77
N PRO A 184 5.32 4.36 1.98
CA PRO A 184 5.07 5.76 2.30
C PRO A 184 3.73 6.24 1.75
N GLU A 185 3.23 7.39 2.25
CA GLU A 185 2.25 8.17 1.49
C GLU A 185 2.97 8.85 0.32
N TYR A 186 2.52 8.61 -0.92
CA TYR A 186 3.08 9.26 -2.09
C TYR A 186 2.09 9.29 -3.25
N ASN A 187 1.89 10.46 -3.83
CA ASN A 187 1.06 10.70 -4.99
C ASN A 187 1.35 12.10 -5.56
N LEU A 188 0.74 12.46 -6.68
CA LEU A 188 0.92 13.76 -7.36
C LEU A 188 0.69 15.00 -6.46
N ILE A 189 -0.05 14.85 -5.35
CA ILE A 189 -0.33 15.96 -4.42
C ILE A 189 0.56 15.86 -3.18
N SER A 190 0.74 14.66 -2.62
CA SER A 190 1.53 14.41 -1.41
C SER A 190 2.91 13.87 -1.79
N ARG A 191 3.87 14.77 -2.08
CA ARG A 191 5.20 14.41 -2.58
C ARG A 191 6.28 14.49 -1.49
N HIS A 192 6.22 15.49 -0.65
CA HIS A 192 7.25 15.86 0.33
C HIS A 192 7.53 14.79 1.40
N SER A 193 6.58 13.86 1.63
CA SER A 193 6.76 12.78 2.60
C SER A 193 7.69 11.66 2.11
N PHE A 194 7.99 11.62 0.81
CA PHE A 194 8.84 10.59 0.22
C PHE A 194 10.01 11.15 -0.57
N GLU A 195 9.81 12.16 -1.41
CA GLU A 195 10.86 12.73 -2.27
C GLU A 195 12.03 13.33 -1.46
N GLY A 196 13.22 13.31 -2.04
CA GLY A 196 14.47 13.72 -1.41
C GLY A 196 15.10 12.60 -0.59
N GLN A 197 15.54 12.90 0.65
CA GLN A 197 16.37 11.99 1.45
C GLN A 197 15.83 10.57 1.62
N LEU A 198 14.50 10.41 1.75
CA LEU A 198 13.90 9.08 1.92
C LEU A 198 13.92 8.30 0.62
N GLN A 199 13.59 8.94 -0.49
CA GLN A 199 13.65 8.36 -1.83
C GLN A 199 15.09 7.97 -2.20
N ASP A 200 16.03 8.91 -2.01
CA ASP A 200 17.45 8.67 -2.30
C ASP A 200 17.98 7.47 -1.51
N TYR A 201 17.64 7.38 -0.22
CA TYR A 201 18.01 6.25 0.62
C TYR A 201 17.41 4.93 0.11
N CYS A 202 16.15 4.92 -0.32
CA CYS A 202 15.51 3.73 -0.87
C CYS A 202 16.17 3.26 -2.17
N VAL A 203 16.49 4.18 -3.07
CA VAL A 203 17.18 3.90 -4.34
C VAL A 203 18.58 3.35 -4.09
N GLU A 204 19.38 4.04 -3.24
CA GLU A 204 20.75 3.65 -2.93
C GLU A 204 20.85 2.25 -2.31
N HIS A 205 19.89 1.89 -1.45
CA HIS A 205 19.91 0.63 -0.71
C HIS A 205 18.99 -0.45 -1.30
N ASN A 206 18.46 -0.24 -2.51
CA ASN A 206 17.54 -1.18 -3.19
C ASN A 206 16.36 -1.59 -2.28
N ILE A 207 15.74 -0.61 -1.61
CA ILE A 207 14.51 -0.78 -0.85
C ILE A 207 13.35 -0.61 -1.81
N GLY A 208 12.49 -1.62 -1.96
CA GLY A 208 11.32 -1.55 -2.82
C GLY A 208 10.24 -0.64 -2.22
N VAL A 209 9.66 0.24 -3.02
CA VAL A 209 8.65 1.18 -2.54
C VAL A 209 7.28 0.86 -3.09
N VAL A 210 6.28 0.74 -2.20
CA VAL A 210 4.87 0.47 -2.52
C VAL A 210 4.00 1.56 -1.88
N PRO A 211 3.86 2.75 -2.51
CA PRO A 211 3.20 3.89 -1.89
C PRO A 211 1.70 3.67 -1.72
N PHE A 212 1.16 4.08 -0.55
CA PHE A 212 -0.27 4.13 -0.30
C PHE A 212 -0.85 5.52 -0.65
N PHE A 213 -2.18 5.60 -0.76
CA PHE A 213 -2.91 6.78 -1.23
C PHE A 213 -2.49 7.27 -2.62
N GLY A 214 -2.08 6.36 -3.50
CA GLY A 214 -1.66 6.67 -4.88
C GLY A 214 -2.67 7.51 -5.67
N LEU A 215 -3.96 7.43 -5.32
CA LEU A 215 -5.04 8.24 -5.90
C LEU A 215 -5.54 9.36 -4.97
N ALA A 216 -4.77 9.78 -3.96
CA ALA A 216 -5.14 10.83 -3.01
C ALA A 216 -6.57 10.66 -2.48
N ASN A 217 -6.88 9.51 -1.84
CA ASN A 217 -8.23 9.15 -1.37
C ASN A 217 -9.32 9.10 -2.47
N GLY A 218 -8.91 8.99 -3.74
CA GLY A 218 -9.78 9.01 -4.91
C GLY A 218 -9.98 10.40 -5.52
N PHE A 219 -9.27 11.44 -5.05
CA PHE A 219 -9.30 12.77 -5.66
C PHE A 219 -8.74 12.75 -7.09
N LEU A 220 -7.61 12.07 -7.29
CA LEU A 220 -6.93 11.98 -8.60
C LEU A 220 -7.67 11.15 -9.65
N THR A 221 -8.82 10.57 -9.32
CA THR A 221 -9.74 10.01 -10.34
C THR A 221 -10.50 11.10 -11.11
N GLY A 222 -10.42 12.36 -10.67
CA GLY A 222 -11.10 13.48 -11.29
C GLY A 222 -12.60 13.59 -11.02
N LYS A 223 -13.17 12.73 -10.19
CA LYS A 223 -14.60 12.76 -9.86
C LYS A 223 -15.03 13.91 -8.95
N TYR A 224 -14.07 14.55 -8.27
CA TYR A 224 -14.30 15.69 -7.39
C TYR A 224 -13.69 16.95 -8.02
N ARG A 225 -14.53 17.80 -8.61
CA ARG A 225 -14.12 19.04 -9.25
C ARG A 225 -14.55 20.28 -8.48
N SER A 226 -15.53 20.11 -7.61
CA SER A 226 -16.10 21.18 -6.78
C SER A 226 -16.72 20.60 -5.50
N ALA A 227 -17.12 21.47 -4.56
CA ALA A 227 -17.80 21.06 -3.35
C ALA A 227 -19.16 20.35 -3.62
N ALA A 228 -19.80 20.63 -4.77
CA ALA A 228 -21.03 19.94 -5.18
C ALA A 228 -20.83 18.43 -5.39
N ASP A 229 -19.59 17.99 -5.63
CA ASP A 229 -19.25 16.59 -5.88
C ASP A 229 -19.04 15.77 -4.58
N PHE A 230 -19.01 16.39 -3.41
CA PHE A 230 -18.71 15.69 -2.15
C PHE A 230 -19.71 14.56 -1.84
N GLY A 231 -20.95 14.70 -2.29
CA GLY A 231 -21.99 13.67 -2.18
C GLY A 231 -21.72 12.37 -2.96
N LYS A 232 -20.74 12.36 -3.89
CA LYS A 232 -20.40 11.16 -4.68
C LYS A 232 -19.81 10.01 -3.85
N SER A 233 -19.37 10.28 -2.62
CA SER A 233 -18.95 9.24 -1.68
C SER A 233 -19.31 9.65 -0.26
N ALA A 234 -20.12 8.83 0.38
CA ALA A 234 -20.52 9.04 1.77
C ALA A 234 -19.35 8.98 2.77
N THR A 235 -18.30 8.22 2.43
CA THR A 235 -17.16 7.98 3.33
C THR A 235 -15.97 8.90 3.08
N ARG A 236 -15.85 9.49 1.88
CA ARG A 236 -14.66 10.25 1.48
C ARG A 236 -14.93 11.68 1.03
N GLY A 237 -16.19 12.01 0.63
CA GLY A 237 -16.50 13.29 0.00
C GLY A 237 -16.09 14.51 0.81
N THR A 238 -16.37 14.53 2.11
CA THR A 238 -16.02 15.64 3.01
C THR A 238 -14.52 15.82 3.23
N ARG A 239 -13.70 14.80 2.91
CA ARG A 239 -12.24 14.87 3.01
C ARG A 239 -11.58 15.49 1.76
N MET A 240 -12.38 15.88 0.76
CA MET A 240 -11.85 16.38 -0.53
C MET A 240 -11.59 17.88 -0.53
N ALA A 241 -12.13 18.64 0.41
CA ALA A 241 -11.99 20.10 0.46
C ALA A 241 -10.53 20.57 0.44
N PRO A 242 -9.59 20.03 1.26
CA PRO A 242 -8.20 20.46 1.24
C PRO A 242 -7.49 20.26 -0.11
N TYR A 243 -7.90 19.22 -0.86
CA TYR A 243 -7.35 18.99 -2.20
C TYR A 243 -7.83 20.03 -3.21
N LEU A 244 -9.09 20.48 -3.11
CA LEU A 244 -9.64 21.52 -3.98
C LEU A 244 -9.09 22.92 -3.67
N GLU A 245 -8.76 23.19 -2.41
CA GLU A 245 -8.22 24.48 -1.95
C GLU A 245 -6.72 24.63 -2.25
N GLY A 246 -6.00 23.52 -2.43
CA GLY A 246 -4.57 23.49 -2.71
C GLY A 246 -4.26 23.38 -4.22
N LYS A 247 -3.18 22.65 -4.51
CA LYS A 247 -2.71 22.42 -5.89
C LYS A 247 -3.55 21.41 -6.70
N GLY A 248 -4.55 20.79 -6.08
CA GLY A 248 -5.38 19.77 -6.71
C GLY A 248 -5.99 20.20 -8.06
N PRO A 249 -6.59 21.40 -8.21
CA PRO A 249 -7.12 21.84 -9.49
C PRO A 249 -6.06 21.91 -10.60
N THR A 250 -4.84 22.36 -10.28
CA THR A 250 -3.71 22.40 -11.23
C THR A 250 -3.28 21.00 -11.65
N VAL A 251 -3.18 20.07 -10.69
CA VAL A 251 -2.87 18.66 -10.96
C VAL A 251 -3.96 18.02 -11.82
N LEU A 252 -5.25 18.25 -11.52
CA LEU A 252 -6.34 17.71 -12.32
C LEU A 252 -6.33 18.25 -13.76
N ALA A 253 -5.98 19.52 -13.96
CA ALA A 253 -5.88 20.10 -15.31
C ALA A 253 -4.73 19.46 -16.12
N ALA A 254 -3.59 19.18 -15.47
CA ALA A 254 -2.49 18.46 -16.11
C ALA A 254 -2.87 17.02 -16.45
N LEU A 255 -3.57 16.33 -15.54
CA LEU A 255 -4.09 14.98 -15.78
C LEU A 255 -5.10 14.96 -16.96
N ASP A 256 -6.00 15.95 -17.05
CA ASP A 256 -6.98 16.06 -18.17
C ASP A 256 -6.27 16.21 -19.52
N LYS A 257 -5.18 17.00 -19.55
CA LYS A 257 -4.37 17.15 -20.75
C LYS A 257 -3.75 15.81 -21.17
N VAL A 258 -3.08 15.13 -20.24
CA VAL A 258 -2.46 13.82 -20.52
C VAL A 258 -3.52 12.78 -20.88
N ALA A 259 -4.71 12.81 -20.26
CA ALA A 259 -5.83 11.93 -20.61
C ALA A 259 -6.30 12.14 -22.06
N THR A 260 -6.35 13.39 -22.51
CA THR A 260 -6.69 13.71 -23.90
C THR A 260 -5.65 13.16 -24.89
N GLU A 261 -4.38 13.19 -24.54
CA GLU A 261 -3.27 12.71 -25.36
C GLU A 261 -3.18 11.17 -25.42
N THR A 262 -3.49 10.49 -24.32
CA THR A 262 -3.29 9.04 -24.17
C THR A 262 -4.56 8.21 -24.32
N GLY A 263 -5.74 8.82 -24.14
CA GLY A 263 -7.01 8.12 -24.01
C GLY A 263 -7.17 7.36 -22.69
N ALA A 264 -6.20 7.44 -21.76
CA ALA A 264 -6.24 6.79 -20.45
C ALA A 264 -7.06 7.60 -19.44
N THR A 265 -7.56 6.92 -18.39
CA THR A 265 -8.25 7.62 -17.29
C THR A 265 -7.25 8.35 -16.38
N LEU A 266 -7.73 9.35 -15.64
CA LEU A 266 -6.90 10.07 -14.67
C LEU A 266 -6.32 9.15 -13.59
N ALA A 267 -7.07 8.12 -13.20
CA ALA A 267 -6.61 7.11 -12.26
C ALA A 267 -5.44 6.30 -12.82
N GLN A 268 -5.54 5.84 -14.07
CA GLN A 268 -4.46 5.12 -14.76
C GLN A 268 -3.21 5.98 -14.89
N ILE A 269 -3.36 7.23 -15.31
CA ILE A 269 -2.24 8.18 -15.49
C ILE A 269 -1.56 8.44 -14.13
N SER A 270 -2.33 8.67 -13.07
CA SER A 270 -1.78 8.92 -11.73
C SER A 270 -0.97 7.74 -11.20
N LEU A 271 -1.44 6.50 -11.41
CA LEU A 271 -0.73 5.29 -11.01
C LEU A 271 0.49 5.01 -11.90
N ALA A 272 0.40 5.26 -13.21
CA ALA A 272 1.52 5.14 -14.14
C ALA A 272 2.62 6.17 -13.82
N TRP A 273 2.24 7.40 -13.46
CA TRP A 273 3.20 8.40 -12.98
C TRP A 273 3.94 7.93 -11.73
N LEU A 274 3.21 7.36 -10.74
CA LEU A 274 3.83 6.80 -9.54
C LEU A 274 4.80 5.67 -9.87
N ALA A 275 4.39 4.74 -10.73
CA ALA A 275 5.21 3.60 -11.13
C ALA A 275 6.48 4.02 -11.89
N ALA A 276 6.49 5.22 -12.50
CA ALA A 276 7.65 5.80 -13.18
C ALA A 276 8.63 6.49 -12.24
N GLN A 277 8.27 6.71 -10.97
CA GLN A 277 9.14 7.43 -10.03
C GLN A 277 10.29 6.55 -9.52
N PRO A 278 11.51 7.12 -9.34
CA PRO A 278 12.66 6.36 -8.84
C PRO A 278 12.36 5.64 -7.52
N GLY A 279 12.71 4.35 -7.43
CA GLY A 279 12.51 3.52 -6.25
C GLY A 279 11.11 2.90 -6.12
N VAL A 280 10.09 3.43 -6.78
CA VAL A 280 8.75 2.86 -6.73
C VAL A 280 8.68 1.55 -7.52
N THR A 281 8.27 0.48 -6.84
CA THR A 281 8.08 -0.84 -7.46
C THR A 281 6.66 -1.02 -7.95
N ALA A 282 5.68 -0.65 -7.12
CA ALA A 282 4.26 -0.78 -7.47
C ALA A 282 3.40 0.12 -6.55
N PRO A 283 2.54 1.01 -7.08
CA PRO A 283 1.59 1.75 -6.26
C PRO A 283 0.51 0.84 -5.70
N ILE A 284 -0.04 1.22 -4.52
CA ILE A 284 -1.20 0.57 -3.91
C ILE A 284 -2.45 1.37 -4.29
N ALA A 285 -3.45 0.67 -4.82
CA ALA A 285 -4.78 1.24 -5.04
C ALA A 285 -5.88 0.27 -4.60
N SER A 286 -6.98 0.83 -4.10
CA SER A 286 -8.16 0.06 -3.66
C SER A 286 -9.30 0.28 -4.64
N ALA A 287 -10.09 -0.76 -4.85
CA ALA A 287 -11.29 -0.75 -5.69
C ALA A 287 -12.51 -1.24 -4.91
N THR A 288 -13.68 -0.75 -5.29
CA THR A 288 -14.96 -1.16 -4.70
C THR A 288 -15.88 -1.90 -5.69
N SER A 289 -15.38 -2.19 -6.89
CA SER A 289 -16.07 -3.02 -7.87
C SER A 289 -15.07 -3.66 -8.84
N PRO A 290 -15.42 -4.77 -9.52
CA PRO A 290 -14.60 -5.36 -10.58
C PRO A 290 -14.24 -4.37 -11.69
N ALA A 291 -15.18 -3.54 -12.13
CA ALA A 291 -14.91 -2.52 -13.16
C ALA A 291 -13.82 -1.51 -12.73
N GLN A 292 -13.81 -1.11 -11.46
CA GLN A 292 -12.71 -0.29 -10.94
C GLN A 292 -11.38 -1.05 -10.91
N VAL A 293 -11.38 -2.34 -10.61
CA VAL A 293 -10.16 -3.18 -10.68
C VAL A 293 -9.62 -3.19 -12.10
N GLU A 294 -10.47 -3.45 -13.11
CA GLU A 294 -10.08 -3.44 -14.52
C GLU A 294 -9.50 -2.08 -14.95
N GLU A 295 -10.13 -0.99 -14.52
CA GLU A 295 -9.61 0.36 -14.75
C GLU A 295 -8.20 0.52 -14.14
N LEU A 296 -8.01 0.16 -12.87
CA LEU A 296 -6.72 0.31 -12.18
C LEU A 296 -5.63 -0.57 -12.82
N LEU A 297 -5.97 -1.81 -13.20
CA LEU A 297 -5.04 -2.72 -13.87
C LEU A 297 -4.56 -2.18 -15.23
N GLY A 298 -5.36 -1.37 -15.89
CA GLY A 298 -4.96 -0.66 -17.12
C GLY A 298 -3.72 0.23 -16.95
N SER A 299 -3.44 0.71 -15.71
CA SER A 299 -2.23 1.48 -15.42
C SER A 299 -0.94 0.70 -15.61
N MET A 300 -0.99 -0.63 -15.47
CA MET A 300 0.20 -1.49 -15.59
C MET A 300 0.80 -1.53 -17.01
N ALA A 301 -0.01 -1.23 -18.02
CA ALA A 301 0.41 -1.21 -19.42
C ALA A 301 0.65 0.22 -19.95
N LEU A 302 0.32 1.24 -19.16
CA LEU A 302 0.44 2.64 -19.57
C LEU A 302 1.87 3.15 -19.35
N THR A 303 2.52 3.55 -20.44
CA THR A 303 3.83 4.23 -20.38
C THR A 303 3.64 5.69 -20.73
N LEU A 304 4.02 6.58 -19.83
CA LEU A 304 4.00 8.03 -20.02
C LEU A 304 5.29 8.49 -20.71
N THR A 305 5.19 9.44 -21.62
CA THR A 305 6.36 10.06 -22.25
C THR A 305 7.11 10.98 -21.25
N PRO A 306 8.40 11.30 -21.49
CA PRO A 306 9.14 12.25 -20.66
C PRO A 306 8.46 13.61 -20.52
N ASP A 307 7.83 14.12 -21.59
CA ASP A 307 7.11 15.40 -21.56
C ASP A 307 5.85 15.33 -20.68
N GLN A 308 5.11 14.21 -20.73
CA GLN A 308 3.94 13.97 -19.88
C GLN A 308 4.35 13.86 -18.41
N LEU A 309 5.42 13.12 -18.09
CA LEU A 309 5.96 13.03 -16.74
C LEU A 309 6.37 14.41 -16.23
N THR A 310 7.11 15.19 -17.03
CA THR A 310 7.53 16.56 -16.68
C THR A 310 6.32 17.47 -16.43
N ALA A 311 5.29 17.40 -17.25
CA ALA A 311 4.07 18.22 -17.08
C ALA A 311 3.34 17.89 -15.78
N LEU A 312 3.26 16.60 -15.41
CA LEU A 312 2.67 16.14 -14.15
C LEU A 312 3.55 16.51 -12.94
N ASP A 313 4.86 16.41 -13.08
CA ASP A 313 5.83 16.82 -12.04
C ASP A 313 5.70 18.31 -11.71
N VAL A 314 5.65 19.16 -12.72
CA VAL A 314 5.47 20.61 -12.53
C VAL A 314 4.13 20.93 -11.88
N ALA A 315 3.06 20.24 -12.26
CA ALA A 315 1.73 20.47 -11.67
C ALA A 315 1.63 20.02 -10.23
N GLY A 316 2.40 19.00 -9.83
CA GLY A 316 2.45 18.43 -8.46
C GLY A 316 3.52 19.04 -7.57
N ALA A 317 4.38 19.94 -8.04
CA ALA A 317 5.48 20.56 -7.31
C ALA A 317 5.05 21.51 -6.17
#